data_58339ab18ff77637289296bddd70850f
#
_entry.id   58339ab18ff77637289296bddd70850f
#
_cell.length_a   1.000
_cell.length_b   1.000
_cell.length_c   1.000
_cell.angle_alpha   90.00
_cell.angle_beta   90.00
_cell.angle_gamma   90.00
#
_symmetry.space_group_name_H-M   'P 1'
#
loop_
_entity.id
_entity.type
_entity.pdbx_description
1 polymer ?
#
loop_
_entity_poly.entity_id
_entity_poly.type
_entity_poly.pdbx_seq_one_letter_code
_entity_poly.pdbx_strand_id
1 'polypeptide(L)'
;MSLAADLALDAGKTQDAISAWSQIENAKPAYAPLIAAKKADVLAETDKAAAMKYLKETFAKSGSVDVLTAAVARMSVWADAPTAAAFAGEALKSRPSLSAFSVLCNLRSKADPDDEQARLLAEVTTKQSKLFARYQCSHCGFLAHTFSWQCPGCERWDSFPPIRVDEAKKASYH
;
A
#
# COMPACT_ATOMS: atom_id res chain seq x y z
N MET A 1 -10.01 -4.84 -15.57
CA MET A 1 -9.27 -6.04 -15.09
C MET A 1 -9.49 -6.31 -13.60
N SER A 2 -9.51 -5.31 -12.71
CA SER A 2 -9.90 -5.57 -11.31
C SER A 2 -11.38 -5.99 -11.20
N LEU A 3 -12.23 -5.48 -12.07
CA LEU A 3 -13.64 -5.84 -12.14
C LEU A 3 -13.87 -7.34 -12.38
N ALA A 4 -13.07 -7.98 -13.23
CA ALA A 4 -13.18 -9.43 -13.48
C ALA A 4 -12.82 -10.27 -12.24
N ALA A 5 -11.82 -9.83 -11.46
CA ALA A 5 -11.47 -10.49 -10.20
C ALA A 5 -12.54 -10.25 -9.12
N ASP A 6 -13.09 -9.05 -9.03
CA ASP A 6 -14.17 -8.73 -8.10
C ASP A 6 -15.43 -9.55 -8.42
N LEU A 7 -15.81 -9.67 -9.70
CA LEU A 7 -16.92 -10.52 -10.15
C LEU A 7 -16.68 -12.02 -9.88
N ALA A 8 -15.42 -12.48 -10.00
CA ALA A 8 -15.08 -13.86 -9.67
C ALA A 8 -15.25 -14.15 -8.19
N LEU A 9 -14.88 -13.21 -7.32
CA LEU A 9 -15.11 -13.32 -5.87
C LEU A 9 -16.58 -13.35 -5.53
N ASP A 10 -17.38 -12.45 -6.09
CA ASP A 10 -18.83 -12.39 -5.88
C ASP A 10 -19.52 -13.70 -6.33
N ALA A 11 -18.94 -14.37 -7.33
CA ALA A 11 -19.40 -15.69 -7.79
C ALA A 11 -18.81 -16.87 -6.98
N GLY A 12 -18.07 -16.62 -5.91
CA GLY A 12 -17.40 -17.65 -5.08
C GLY A 12 -16.21 -18.34 -5.76
N LYS A 13 -15.71 -17.80 -6.87
CA LYS A 13 -14.59 -18.35 -7.64
C LYS A 13 -13.26 -17.77 -7.18
N THR A 14 -12.86 -18.07 -5.96
CA THR A 14 -11.66 -17.53 -5.29
C THR A 14 -10.39 -17.73 -6.11
N GLN A 15 -10.19 -18.91 -6.71
CA GLN A 15 -8.99 -19.21 -7.48
C GLN A 15 -8.90 -18.41 -8.80
N ASP A 16 -10.04 -18.17 -9.43
CA ASP A 16 -10.12 -17.33 -10.64
C ASP A 16 -9.77 -15.88 -10.32
N ALA A 17 -10.23 -15.37 -9.17
CA ALA A 17 -9.90 -14.03 -8.69
C ALA A 17 -8.39 -13.89 -8.42
N ILE A 18 -7.76 -14.84 -7.71
CA ILE A 18 -6.33 -14.86 -7.46
C ILE A 18 -5.54 -14.90 -8.78
N SER A 19 -5.98 -15.70 -9.74
CA SER A 19 -5.34 -15.80 -11.06
C SER A 19 -5.44 -14.50 -11.84
N ALA A 20 -6.60 -13.84 -11.84
CA ALA A 20 -6.79 -12.54 -12.49
C ALA A 20 -5.90 -11.44 -11.88
N TRP A 21 -5.80 -11.38 -10.54
CA TRP A 21 -4.89 -10.43 -9.88
C TRP A 21 -3.42 -10.73 -10.19
N SER A 22 -3.02 -12.00 -10.23
CA SER A 22 -1.65 -12.39 -10.60
C SER A 22 -1.29 -11.97 -12.03
N GLN A 23 -2.24 -12.05 -12.97
CA GLN A 23 -2.05 -11.53 -14.33
C GLN A 23 -1.84 -10.01 -14.34
N ILE A 24 -2.60 -9.25 -13.52
CA ILE A 24 -2.41 -7.79 -13.40
C ILE A 24 -1.01 -7.48 -12.84
N GLU A 25 -0.57 -8.18 -11.78
CA GLU A 25 0.74 -7.98 -11.17
C GLU A 25 1.89 -8.26 -12.15
N ASN A 26 1.74 -9.29 -12.98
CA ASN A 26 2.74 -9.64 -13.98
C ASN A 26 2.76 -8.66 -15.16
N ALA A 27 1.57 -8.26 -15.65
CA ALA A 27 1.46 -7.37 -16.79
C ALA A 27 1.78 -5.90 -16.44
N LYS A 28 1.42 -5.47 -15.23
CA LYS A 28 1.52 -4.08 -14.76
C LYS A 28 1.94 -4.02 -13.28
N PRO A 29 3.19 -4.33 -12.93
CA PRO A 29 3.66 -4.40 -11.54
C PRO A 29 3.43 -3.12 -10.75
N ALA A 30 3.47 -1.95 -11.41
CA ALA A 30 3.24 -0.65 -10.79
C ALA A 30 1.82 -0.51 -10.19
N TYR A 31 0.87 -1.32 -10.63
CA TYR A 31 -0.51 -1.31 -10.12
C TYR A 31 -0.79 -2.40 -9.06
N ALA A 32 0.19 -3.24 -8.75
CA ALA A 32 0.08 -4.24 -7.69
C ALA A 32 -0.42 -3.66 -6.35
N PRO A 33 -0.01 -2.45 -5.92
CA PRO A 33 -0.52 -1.86 -4.68
C PRO A 33 -2.03 -1.69 -4.60
N LEU A 34 -2.73 -1.52 -5.74
CA LEU A 34 -4.19 -1.36 -5.76
C LEU A 34 -4.96 -2.63 -5.38
N ILE A 35 -4.35 -3.79 -5.59
CA ILE A 35 -4.98 -5.10 -5.40
C ILE A 35 -4.40 -5.89 -4.23
N ALA A 36 -3.23 -5.47 -3.73
CA ALA A 36 -2.46 -6.22 -2.74
C ALA A 36 -3.28 -6.56 -1.48
N ALA A 37 -4.07 -5.61 -0.99
CA ALA A 37 -4.89 -5.80 0.19
C ALA A 37 -5.97 -6.87 -0.01
N LYS A 38 -6.75 -6.77 -1.10
CA LYS A 38 -7.82 -7.72 -1.43
C LYS A 38 -7.28 -9.13 -1.66
N LYS A 39 -6.21 -9.25 -2.45
CA LYS A 39 -5.58 -10.55 -2.73
C LYS A 39 -5.05 -11.19 -1.45
N ALA A 40 -4.44 -10.41 -0.55
CA ALA A 40 -3.97 -10.92 0.73
C ALA A 40 -5.11 -11.42 1.62
N ASP A 41 -6.26 -10.73 1.65
CA ASP A 41 -7.42 -11.17 2.43
C ASP A 41 -7.92 -12.53 1.95
N VAL A 42 -8.03 -12.71 0.65
CA VAL A 42 -8.46 -13.97 0.04
C VAL A 42 -7.44 -15.09 0.30
N LEU A 43 -6.14 -14.82 0.19
CA LEU A 43 -5.11 -15.80 0.53
C LEU A 43 -5.15 -16.21 2.01
N ALA A 44 -5.47 -15.27 2.89
CA ALA A 44 -5.52 -15.51 4.34
C ALA A 44 -6.68 -16.42 4.78
N GLU A 45 -7.71 -16.58 3.96
CA GLU A 45 -8.80 -17.54 4.21
C GLU A 45 -8.25 -18.98 4.28
N THR A 46 -7.19 -19.27 3.52
CA THR A 46 -6.55 -20.60 3.50
C THR A 46 -5.26 -20.62 4.31
N ASP A 47 -4.40 -19.60 4.14
CA ASP A 47 -3.08 -19.54 4.78
C ASP A 47 -2.66 -18.09 5.08
N LYS A 48 -2.77 -17.69 6.35
CA LYS A 48 -2.36 -16.37 6.82
C LYS A 48 -0.84 -16.14 6.68
N ALA A 49 -0.02 -17.18 6.83
CA ALA A 49 1.43 -17.05 6.68
C ALA A 49 1.80 -16.77 5.22
N ALA A 50 1.18 -17.46 4.27
CA ALA A 50 1.33 -17.19 2.84
C ALA A 50 0.86 -15.78 2.47
N ALA A 51 -0.27 -15.32 3.03
CA ALA A 51 -0.78 -13.97 2.81
C ALA A 51 0.18 -12.89 3.34
N MET A 52 0.74 -13.08 4.54
CA MET A 52 1.74 -12.17 5.10
C MET A 52 3.03 -12.14 4.25
N LYS A 53 3.49 -13.31 3.80
CA LYS A 53 4.65 -13.41 2.90
C LYS A 53 4.40 -12.65 1.60
N TYR A 54 3.24 -12.85 0.99
CA TYR A 54 2.84 -12.13 -0.22
C TYR A 54 2.88 -10.61 -0.04
N LEU A 55 2.35 -10.06 1.08
CA LEU A 55 2.38 -8.62 1.35
C LEU A 55 3.80 -8.09 1.54
N LYS A 56 4.67 -8.83 2.23
CA LYS A 56 6.09 -8.49 2.40
C LYS A 56 6.81 -8.42 1.05
N GLU A 57 6.62 -9.43 0.20
CA GLU A 57 7.23 -9.49 -1.13
C GLU A 57 6.70 -8.38 -2.05
N THR A 58 5.40 -8.10 -2.00
CA THR A 58 4.77 -7.02 -2.77
C THR A 58 5.30 -5.65 -2.32
N PHE A 59 5.47 -5.43 -1.00
CA PHE A 59 6.11 -4.23 -0.49
C PHE A 59 7.58 -4.13 -0.94
N ALA A 60 8.35 -5.20 -0.84
CA ALA A 60 9.76 -5.22 -1.26
C ALA A 60 9.93 -4.81 -2.73
N LYS A 61 9.02 -5.25 -3.60
CA LYS A 61 9.01 -4.91 -5.03
C LYS A 61 8.52 -3.49 -5.31
N SER A 62 7.39 -3.10 -4.73
CA SER A 62 6.72 -1.81 -5.04
C SER A 62 7.26 -0.64 -4.20
N GLY A 63 7.62 -0.89 -2.95
CA GLY A 63 7.95 0.13 -1.95
C GLY A 63 6.76 0.99 -1.52
N SER A 64 5.54 0.62 -1.93
CA SER A 64 4.36 1.43 -1.70
C SER A 64 3.92 1.43 -0.24
N VAL A 65 3.75 2.61 0.34
CA VAL A 65 3.20 2.77 1.70
C VAL A 65 1.75 2.28 1.79
N ASP A 66 1.00 2.25 0.70
CA ASP A 66 -0.34 1.67 0.71
C ASP A 66 -0.27 0.15 0.97
N VAL A 67 0.73 -0.54 0.39
CA VAL A 67 1.01 -1.95 0.69
C VAL A 67 1.54 -2.13 2.12
N LEU A 68 2.44 -1.25 2.58
CA LEU A 68 2.92 -1.26 3.97
C LEU A 68 1.76 -1.12 4.96
N THR A 69 0.88 -0.15 4.73
CA THR A 69 -0.30 0.07 5.59
C THR A 69 -1.21 -1.14 5.62
N ALA A 70 -1.47 -1.74 4.45
CA ALA A 70 -2.28 -2.95 4.34
C ALA A 70 -1.64 -4.14 5.05
N ALA A 71 -0.32 -4.32 4.90
CA ALA A 71 0.45 -5.39 5.54
C ALA A 71 0.44 -5.27 7.06
N VAL A 72 0.75 -4.08 7.58
CA VAL A 72 0.81 -3.78 9.02
C VAL A 72 -0.55 -4.00 9.68
N ALA A 73 -1.64 -3.49 9.08
CA ALA A 73 -2.98 -3.67 9.62
C ALA A 73 -3.36 -5.16 9.75
N ARG A 74 -2.99 -5.97 8.76
CA ARG A 74 -3.28 -7.40 8.72
C ARG A 74 -2.37 -8.21 9.64
N MET A 75 -1.07 -7.91 9.67
CA MET A 75 -0.12 -8.56 10.56
C MET A 75 -0.47 -8.35 12.03
N SER A 76 -0.99 -7.16 12.40
CA SER A 76 -1.46 -6.90 13.77
C SER A 76 -2.62 -7.80 14.19
N VAL A 77 -3.41 -8.31 13.22
CA VAL A 77 -4.57 -9.19 13.48
C VAL A 77 -4.22 -10.66 13.27
N TRP A 78 -3.42 -10.98 12.22
CA TRP A 78 -3.12 -12.37 11.86
C TRP A 78 -1.95 -12.97 12.65
N ALA A 79 -1.06 -12.11 13.17
CA ALA A 79 0.03 -12.48 14.06
C ALA A 79 -0.09 -11.67 15.36
N ASP A 80 0.68 -10.59 15.50
CA ASP A 80 0.69 -9.76 16.70
C ASP A 80 1.19 -8.32 16.38
N ALA A 81 0.97 -7.41 17.33
CA ALA A 81 1.41 -6.02 17.21
C ALA A 81 2.95 -5.86 17.15
N PRO A 82 3.78 -6.59 17.91
CA PRO A 82 5.23 -6.55 17.79
C PRO A 82 5.74 -6.94 16.40
N THR A 83 5.19 -8.00 15.80
CA THR A 83 5.54 -8.43 14.43
C THR A 83 5.22 -7.34 13.39
N ALA A 84 4.05 -6.71 13.51
CA ALA A 84 3.66 -5.60 12.64
C ALA A 84 4.57 -4.38 12.82
N ALA A 85 4.95 -4.05 14.07
CA ALA A 85 5.83 -2.93 14.38
C ALA A 85 7.27 -3.18 13.87
N ALA A 86 7.79 -4.39 14.03
CA ALA A 86 9.09 -4.78 13.51
C ALA A 86 9.13 -4.63 11.98
N PHE A 87 8.11 -5.12 11.27
CA PHE A 87 8.01 -4.98 9.82
C PHE A 87 7.94 -3.50 9.39
N ALA A 88 7.12 -2.68 10.08
CA ALA A 88 7.04 -1.24 9.78
C ALA A 88 8.38 -0.52 10.01
N GLY A 89 9.13 -0.90 11.07
CA GLY A 89 10.45 -0.36 11.36
C GLY A 89 11.49 -0.70 10.27
N GLU A 90 11.52 -1.95 9.82
CA GLU A 90 12.40 -2.38 8.72
C GLU A 90 12.01 -1.71 7.39
N ALA A 91 10.72 -1.59 7.12
CA ALA A 91 10.23 -0.87 5.95
C ALA A 91 10.68 0.59 5.95
N LEU A 92 10.57 1.28 7.09
CA LEU A 92 11.01 2.68 7.24
C LEU A 92 12.53 2.83 7.06
N LYS A 93 13.34 1.90 7.58
CA LYS A 93 14.80 1.91 7.38
C LYS A 93 15.18 1.72 5.92
N SER A 94 14.49 0.81 5.23
CA SER A 94 14.79 0.49 3.83
C SER A 94 14.31 1.57 2.85
N ARG A 95 13.18 2.21 3.16
CA ARG A 95 12.52 3.22 2.32
C ARG A 95 11.95 4.35 3.20
N PRO A 96 12.79 5.28 3.66
CA PRO A 96 12.36 6.36 4.54
C PRO A 96 11.44 7.32 3.78
N SER A 97 10.22 7.51 4.30
CA SER A 97 9.27 8.52 3.85
C SER A 97 8.42 8.99 5.03
N LEU A 98 7.81 10.17 4.93
CA LEU A 98 6.91 10.67 5.98
C LEU A 98 5.67 9.78 6.11
N SER A 99 5.16 9.27 4.99
CA SER A 99 4.03 8.35 4.97
C SER A 99 4.36 7.03 5.67
N ALA A 100 5.54 6.44 5.45
CA ALA A 100 5.98 5.22 6.16
C ALA A 100 6.21 5.49 7.66
N PHE A 101 6.78 6.64 8.01
CA PHE A 101 6.94 7.04 9.41
C PHE A 101 5.59 7.21 10.11
N SER A 102 4.59 7.79 9.45
CA SER A 102 3.22 7.89 9.96
C SER A 102 2.62 6.51 10.29
N VAL A 103 2.87 5.48 9.48
CA VAL A 103 2.41 4.11 9.77
C VAL A 103 2.98 3.61 11.10
N LEU A 104 4.28 3.80 11.33
CA LEU A 104 4.94 3.39 12.57
C LEU A 104 4.43 4.17 13.79
N CYS A 105 4.23 5.50 13.66
CA CYS A 105 3.67 6.33 14.73
C CYS A 105 2.26 5.88 15.11
N ASN A 106 1.42 5.57 14.12
CA ASN A 106 0.06 5.07 14.36
C ASN A 106 0.05 3.72 15.07
N LEU A 107 1.01 2.83 14.77
CA LEU A 107 1.15 1.56 15.49
C LEU A 107 1.52 1.79 16.96
N ARG A 108 2.49 2.66 17.24
CA ARG A 108 2.91 2.99 18.61
C ARG A 108 1.76 3.59 19.42
N SER A 109 1.06 4.57 18.85
CA SER A 109 -0.10 5.19 19.50
C SER A 109 -1.24 4.20 19.81
N LYS A 110 -1.41 3.15 18.99
CA LYS A 110 -2.39 2.08 19.25
C LYS A 110 -1.90 1.09 20.32
N ALA A 111 -0.59 0.86 20.39
CA ALA A 111 0.00 -0.06 21.38
C ALA A 111 -0.03 0.54 22.79
N ASP A 112 0.13 1.84 22.92
CA ASP A 112 0.05 2.58 24.17
C ASP A 112 -0.82 3.84 23.98
N PRO A 113 -2.14 3.73 24.22
CA PRO A 113 -3.07 4.85 24.05
C PRO A 113 -2.88 5.98 25.07
N ASP A 114 -2.22 5.71 26.19
CA ASP A 114 -1.98 6.70 27.25
C ASP A 114 -0.70 7.51 27.01
N ASP A 115 0.15 7.11 26.06
CA ASP A 115 1.32 7.87 25.62
C ASP A 115 0.88 9.08 24.77
N GLU A 116 0.79 10.24 25.40
CA GLU A 116 0.41 11.50 24.72
C GLU A 116 1.38 11.88 23.61
N GLN A 117 2.68 11.59 23.75
CA GLN A 117 3.67 11.90 22.71
C GLN A 117 3.48 11.00 21.49
N ALA A 118 3.23 9.71 21.69
CA ALA A 118 2.94 8.79 20.59
C ALA A 118 1.66 9.22 19.84
N ARG A 119 0.61 9.64 20.57
CA ARG A 119 -0.63 10.14 19.95
C ARG A 119 -0.39 11.41 19.15
N LEU A 120 0.33 12.38 19.71
CA LEU A 120 0.65 13.64 19.03
C LEU A 120 1.45 13.37 17.74
N LEU A 121 2.49 12.52 17.80
CA LEU A 121 3.29 12.14 16.64
C LEU A 121 2.43 11.45 15.57
N ALA A 122 1.54 10.54 15.97
CA ALA A 122 0.63 9.87 15.03
C ALA A 122 -0.32 10.85 14.35
N GLU A 123 -0.88 11.80 15.10
CA GLU A 123 -1.78 12.81 14.56
C GLU A 123 -1.07 13.74 13.58
N VAL A 124 0.06 14.33 13.98
CA VAL A 124 0.83 15.29 13.16
C VAL A 124 1.33 14.61 11.89
N THR A 125 1.97 13.45 12.01
CA THR A 125 2.50 12.73 10.83
C THR A 125 1.39 12.28 9.88
N THR A 126 0.24 11.87 10.42
CA THR A 126 -0.93 11.50 9.59
C THR A 126 -1.49 12.71 8.84
N LYS A 127 -1.61 13.87 9.51
CA LYS A 127 -2.05 15.11 8.85
C LYS A 127 -1.09 15.52 7.74
N GLN A 128 0.21 15.53 8.01
CA GLN A 128 1.22 15.93 7.04
C GLN A 128 1.33 14.95 5.87
N SER A 129 1.27 13.65 6.13
CA SER A 129 1.34 12.63 5.06
C SER A 129 0.13 12.66 4.10
N LYS A 130 -1.04 13.11 4.57
CA LYS A 130 -2.23 13.29 3.73
C LYS A 130 -2.12 14.44 2.73
N LEU A 131 -1.18 15.37 2.92
CA LEU A 131 -0.95 16.48 1.99
C LEU A 131 -0.24 16.01 0.70
N PHE A 132 0.46 14.88 0.75
CA PHE A 132 1.11 14.33 -0.44
C PHE A 132 0.09 13.69 -1.38
N ALA A 133 0.23 13.98 -2.66
CA ALA A 133 -0.54 13.31 -3.70
C ALA A 133 -0.23 11.80 -3.70
N ARG A 134 -1.27 10.98 -3.83
CA ARG A 134 -1.16 9.51 -3.84
C ARG A 134 -0.84 8.97 -5.23
N TYR A 135 -1.05 9.77 -6.26
CA TYR A 135 -0.91 9.38 -7.65
C TYR A 135 -0.21 10.48 -8.42
N GLN A 136 0.72 10.10 -9.26
CA GLN A 136 1.40 11.01 -10.18
C GLN A 136 1.39 10.41 -11.59
N CYS A 137 0.96 11.20 -12.56
CA CYS A 137 1.01 10.78 -13.96
C CYS A 137 2.46 10.59 -14.39
N SER A 138 2.79 9.41 -14.88
CA SER A 138 4.14 9.09 -15.38
C SER A 138 4.50 9.84 -16.69
N HIS A 139 3.50 10.44 -17.37
CA HIS A 139 3.70 11.13 -18.62
C HIS A 139 3.79 12.65 -18.46
N CYS A 140 2.82 13.28 -17.78
CA CYS A 140 2.77 14.76 -17.66
C CYS A 140 3.05 15.28 -16.25
N GLY A 141 3.22 14.40 -15.26
CA GLY A 141 3.49 14.78 -13.87
C GLY A 141 2.26 15.27 -13.09
N PHE A 142 1.05 15.26 -13.67
CA PHE A 142 -0.17 15.68 -12.97
C PHE A 142 -0.34 14.90 -11.66
N LEU A 143 -0.65 15.60 -10.58
CA LEU A 143 -0.79 15.05 -9.23
C LEU A 143 -2.26 14.92 -8.83
N ALA A 144 -2.64 13.80 -8.21
CA ALA A 144 -3.99 13.59 -7.70
C ALA A 144 -4.01 12.79 -6.39
N HIS A 145 -5.08 12.97 -5.62
CA HIS A 145 -5.37 12.19 -4.41
C HIS A 145 -6.27 10.99 -4.70
N THR A 146 -6.98 11.00 -5.81
CA THR A 146 -7.89 9.94 -6.27
C THR A 146 -7.33 9.23 -7.49
N PHE A 147 -7.52 7.91 -7.54
CA PHE A 147 -7.12 7.10 -8.69
C PHE A 147 -8.01 7.39 -9.91
N SER A 148 -7.39 7.46 -11.07
CA SER A 148 -8.08 7.49 -12.36
C SER A 148 -7.32 6.64 -13.38
N TRP A 149 -8.03 5.89 -14.22
CA TRP A 149 -7.43 5.12 -15.31
C TRP A 149 -6.92 6.02 -16.44
N GLN A 150 -7.59 7.14 -16.67
CA GLN A 150 -7.21 8.17 -17.63
C GLN A 150 -6.71 9.40 -16.87
N CYS A 151 -5.55 9.93 -17.25
CA CYS A 151 -5.01 11.11 -16.61
C CYS A 151 -5.88 12.35 -16.90
N PRO A 152 -6.35 13.07 -15.86
CA PRO A 152 -7.15 14.28 -16.09
C PRO A 152 -6.39 15.43 -16.78
N GLY A 153 -5.04 15.42 -16.71
CA GLY A 153 -4.22 16.48 -17.27
C GLY A 153 -3.81 16.27 -18.73
N CYS A 154 -3.53 15.02 -19.14
CA CYS A 154 -3.06 14.72 -20.50
C CYS A 154 -3.87 13.64 -21.22
N GLU A 155 -4.96 13.20 -20.61
CA GLU A 155 -5.92 12.22 -21.13
C GLU A 155 -5.31 10.85 -21.51
N ARG A 156 -4.05 10.60 -21.13
CA ARG A 156 -3.39 9.32 -21.39
C ARG A 156 -3.90 8.24 -20.45
N TRP A 157 -4.22 7.09 -21.01
CA TRP A 157 -4.63 5.91 -20.26
C TRP A 157 -3.43 5.21 -19.60
N ASP A 158 -3.70 4.51 -18.50
CA ASP A 158 -2.71 3.68 -17.78
C ASP A 158 -1.42 4.45 -17.38
N SER A 159 -1.52 5.74 -17.13
CA SER A 159 -0.38 6.61 -16.80
C SER A 159 -0.35 7.07 -15.34
N PHE A 160 -1.23 6.52 -14.48
CA PHE A 160 -1.46 6.96 -13.10
C PHE A 160 -1.15 5.86 -12.08
N PRO A 161 0.11 5.38 -11.97
CA PRO A 161 0.47 4.36 -10.98
C PRO A 161 0.30 4.90 -9.55
N PRO A 162 -0.04 4.04 -8.56
CA PRO A 162 -0.18 4.43 -7.17
C PRO A 162 1.18 4.59 -6.49
N ILE A 163 1.85 5.69 -6.79
CA ILE A 163 3.13 6.09 -6.21
C ILE A 163 2.94 7.44 -5.55
N ARG A 164 3.07 7.51 -4.23
CA ARG A 164 3.02 8.78 -3.49
C ARG A 164 4.24 9.63 -3.82
N VAL A 165 4.07 10.95 -3.79
CA VAL A 165 5.15 11.89 -4.12
C VAL A 165 6.33 11.78 -3.15
N ASP A 166 6.09 11.49 -1.88
CA ASP A 166 7.13 11.29 -0.87
C ASP A 166 7.84 9.92 -0.96
N GLU A 167 7.30 8.98 -1.75
CA GLU A 167 7.90 7.68 -2.07
C GLU A 167 8.65 7.69 -3.40
N ALA A 168 8.32 8.64 -4.29
CA ALA A 168 9.02 8.77 -5.56
C ALA A 168 10.51 8.99 -5.28
N LYS A 169 11.36 8.18 -5.90
CA LYS A 169 12.81 8.45 -5.87
C LYS A 169 13.00 9.91 -6.22
N LYS A 170 13.66 10.68 -5.32
CA LYS A 170 14.04 12.06 -5.59
C LYS A 170 14.66 12.08 -6.97
N ALA A 171 13.95 12.66 -7.95
CA ALA A 171 14.57 13.05 -9.19
C ALA A 171 15.76 13.91 -8.76
N SER A 172 16.96 13.50 -9.13
CA SER A 172 18.17 14.25 -8.83
C SER A 172 17.95 15.65 -9.37
N TYR A 173 17.78 16.60 -8.46
CA TYR A 173 17.88 18.02 -8.79
C TYR A 173 19.35 18.27 -9.15
N HIS A 174 19.64 18.36 -10.43
CA HIS A 174 20.86 18.94 -10.96
C HIS A 174 20.68 20.45 -11.12
#